data_b0369c147cdf4e4c2cff8f10827f07b6
#
_entry.id   b0369c147cdf4e4c2cff8f10827f07b6
#
_cell.length_a   1.000
_cell.length_b   1.000
_cell.length_c   1.000
_cell.angle_alpha   90.00
_cell.angle_beta   90.00
_cell.angle_gamma   90.00
#
_symmetry.space_group_name_H-M   'P 1'
#
loop_
_entity.id
_entity.type
_entity.pdbx_description
1 polymer ?
#
loop_
_entity_poly.entity_id
_entity_poly.type
_entity_poly.pdbx_seq_one_letter_code
_entity_poly.pdbx_strand_id
1 'polypeptide(L)'
;VRPPPGTTPQRFEARNAHYKRLLDASPIGQYGSAYQKESFVNAMQNAHRLLSSPAAKAFDLSLEPKESLARYVPPGFDLNKLNSARITRDGSYEDQTIGRFGLGCLLARRLTEAGARFIEVTSEYIPFLNWDTHENGHKRITASKAMIDAPIAQLILDLEARGLLDRTLIVLASEFSRDMMIEGKDTARLRDQAKVPDKIEDPQFYGMHRHFTDAGSVLLFGGGMKKGYLYGQTADERPCKSIKNPVIIEDLHATIYRAMGISPRHAYEIEQRPFYVTRDGQGKPIMDLFA
;
A
#
# COMPACT_ATOMS: atom_id res chain seq x y z
N VAL A 1 18.70 6.71 -0.94
CA VAL A 1 19.00 6.80 -2.37
C VAL A 1 20.43 7.29 -2.51
N ARG A 2 21.32 6.45 -3.00
CA ARG A 2 22.77 6.78 -3.14
C ARG A 2 23.28 6.19 -4.46
N PRO A 3 24.25 6.83 -5.12
CA PRO A 3 24.98 6.19 -6.21
C PRO A 3 25.64 4.88 -5.74
N PRO A 4 25.91 3.93 -6.62
CA PRO A 4 26.62 2.71 -6.27
C PRO A 4 27.96 3.00 -5.57
N PRO A 5 28.39 2.12 -4.63
CA PRO A 5 29.67 2.29 -3.96
C PRO A 5 30.82 2.49 -4.96
N GLY A 6 31.75 3.39 -4.64
CA GLY A 6 32.89 3.72 -5.51
C GLY A 6 32.57 4.62 -6.72
N THR A 7 31.33 5.13 -6.81
CA THR A 7 30.96 6.11 -7.83
C THR A 7 31.12 7.53 -7.29
N THR A 8 32.11 8.27 -7.77
CA THR A 8 32.26 9.69 -7.44
C THR A 8 31.18 10.54 -8.13
N PRO A 9 30.85 11.74 -7.62
CA PRO A 9 29.92 12.66 -8.29
C PRO A 9 30.32 12.94 -9.75
N GLN A 10 31.59 13.19 -10.01
CA GLN A 10 32.09 13.44 -11.37
C GLN A 10 31.87 12.23 -12.30
N ARG A 11 32.14 11.03 -11.79
CA ARG A 11 31.93 9.80 -12.58
C ARG A 11 30.43 9.56 -12.82
N PHE A 12 29.58 9.91 -11.87
CA PHE A 12 28.13 9.82 -12.02
C PHE A 12 27.63 10.78 -13.10
N GLU A 13 28.05 12.04 -13.07
CA GLU A 13 27.72 13.03 -14.08
C GLU A 13 28.21 12.64 -15.49
N ALA A 14 29.44 12.15 -15.59
CA ALA A 14 29.98 11.68 -16.87
C ALA A 14 29.16 10.52 -17.45
N ARG A 15 28.73 9.57 -16.60
CA ARG A 15 27.83 8.47 -17.00
C ARG A 15 26.48 8.97 -17.46
N ASN A 16 25.89 9.92 -16.74
CA ASN A 16 24.61 10.52 -17.11
C ASN A 16 24.70 11.26 -18.46
N ALA A 17 25.76 12.03 -18.68
CA ALA A 17 26.02 12.69 -19.95
C ALA A 17 26.21 11.69 -21.09
N HIS A 18 26.93 10.59 -20.85
CA HIS A 18 27.12 9.53 -21.83
C HIS A 18 25.79 8.80 -22.15
N TYR A 19 25.00 8.51 -21.16
CA TYR A 19 23.67 7.91 -21.32
C TYR A 19 22.77 8.78 -22.21
N LYS A 20 22.75 10.10 -22.01
CA LYS A 20 21.99 11.03 -22.86
C LYS A 20 22.40 10.93 -24.31
N ARG A 21 23.73 10.91 -24.59
CA ARG A 21 24.27 10.75 -25.97
C ARG A 21 23.83 9.42 -26.58
N LEU A 22 23.91 8.34 -25.83
CA LEU A 22 23.45 7.03 -26.32
C LEU A 22 21.94 7.03 -26.61
N LEU A 23 21.15 7.68 -25.78
CA LEU A 23 19.71 7.80 -26.00
C LEU A 23 19.37 8.63 -27.23
N ASP A 24 20.10 9.72 -27.45
CA ASP A 24 19.93 10.58 -28.65
C ASP A 24 20.35 9.86 -29.95
N ALA A 25 21.34 8.98 -29.87
CA ALA A 25 21.78 8.14 -30.99
C ALA A 25 20.94 6.85 -31.15
N SER A 26 20.04 6.57 -30.21
CA SER A 26 19.25 5.33 -30.18
C SER A 26 18.17 5.31 -31.26
N PRO A 27 17.93 4.15 -31.91
CA PRO A 27 16.80 3.97 -32.82
C PRO A 27 15.42 4.19 -32.15
N ILE A 28 15.33 4.25 -30.82
CA ILE A 28 14.08 4.46 -30.09
C ILE A 28 13.35 5.74 -30.56
N GLY A 29 14.09 6.74 -31.03
CA GLY A 29 13.49 7.94 -31.65
C GLY A 29 12.88 7.71 -33.03
N GLN A 30 13.20 6.57 -33.68
CA GLN A 30 12.67 6.18 -34.98
C GLN A 30 11.51 5.20 -34.87
N TYR A 31 11.50 4.36 -33.83
CA TYR A 31 10.50 3.28 -33.67
C TYR A 31 9.55 3.52 -32.49
N GLY A 32 9.89 4.40 -31.55
CA GLY A 32 9.04 4.79 -30.44
C GLY A 32 8.31 6.09 -30.71
N SER A 33 7.17 6.31 -30.01
CA SER A 33 6.48 7.60 -30.06
C SER A 33 7.33 8.70 -29.38
N ALA A 34 7.09 9.97 -29.72
CA ALA A 34 7.70 11.11 -29.04
C ALA A 34 7.46 11.06 -27.52
N TYR A 35 6.28 10.62 -27.09
CA TYR A 35 5.91 10.43 -25.69
C TYR A 35 6.81 9.39 -25.00
N GLN A 36 7.08 8.25 -25.63
CA GLN A 36 7.95 7.22 -25.07
C GLN A 36 9.37 7.73 -24.85
N LYS A 37 9.92 8.43 -25.83
CA LYS A 37 11.25 9.05 -25.73
C LYS A 37 11.29 10.07 -24.59
N GLU A 38 10.31 10.96 -24.53
CA GLU A 38 10.21 11.99 -23.49
C GLU A 38 10.06 11.36 -22.10
N SER A 39 9.22 10.34 -21.95
CA SER A 39 9.04 9.61 -20.68
C SER A 39 10.35 8.99 -20.18
N PHE A 40 11.15 8.40 -21.07
CA PHE A 40 12.46 7.86 -20.72
C PHE A 40 13.43 8.93 -20.23
N VAL A 41 13.52 10.04 -20.95
CA VAL A 41 14.37 11.18 -20.57
C VAL A 41 13.93 11.74 -19.21
N ASN A 42 12.64 11.95 -19.02
CA ASN A 42 12.07 12.49 -17.79
C ASN A 42 12.30 11.56 -16.58
N ALA A 43 12.13 10.24 -16.74
CA ALA A 43 12.39 9.27 -15.69
C ALA A 43 13.86 9.34 -15.22
N MET A 44 14.80 9.37 -16.13
CA MET A 44 16.23 9.46 -15.81
C MET A 44 16.61 10.81 -15.18
N GLN A 45 16.04 11.91 -15.68
CA GLN A 45 16.26 13.23 -15.09
C GLN A 45 15.67 13.33 -13.69
N ASN A 46 14.51 12.73 -13.44
CA ASN A 46 13.89 12.69 -12.12
C ASN A 46 14.73 11.89 -11.13
N ALA A 47 15.24 10.73 -11.54
CA ALA A 47 16.16 9.93 -10.73
C ALA A 47 17.44 10.71 -10.38
N HIS A 48 18.02 11.39 -11.37
CA HIS A 48 19.21 12.22 -11.17
C HIS A 48 18.92 13.39 -10.22
N ARG A 49 17.80 14.09 -10.40
CA ARG A 49 17.39 15.18 -9.49
C ARG A 49 17.17 14.70 -8.07
N LEU A 50 16.55 13.51 -7.90
CA LEU A 50 16.34 12.95 -6.57
C LEU A 50 17.64 12.70 -5.83
N LEU A 51 18.67 12.17 -6.52
CA LEU A 51 19.98 11.90 -5.90
C LEU A 51 20.69 13.17 -5.41
N SER A 52 20.48 14.30 -6.06
CA SER A 52 21.06 15.60 -5.71
C SER A 52 20.14 16.49 -4.87
N SER A 53 18.86 16.11 -4.71
CA SER A 53 17.87 16.89 -3.99
C SER A 53 18.02 16.77 -2.47
N PRO A 54 17.83 17.86 -1.72
CA PRO A 54 17.66 17.80 -0.26
C PRO A 54 16.55 16.83 0.18
N ALA A 55 15.51 16.64 -0.65
CA ALA A 55 14.41 15.71 -0.38
C ALA A 55 14.89 14.25 -0.27
N ALA A 56 16.05 13.90 -0.85
CA ALA A 56 16.64 12.58 -0.68
C ALA A 56 16.94 12.23 0.79
N LYS A 57 17.10 13.23 1.66
CA LYS A 57 17.25 13.04 3.10
C LYS A 57 16.02 12.42 3.76
N ALA A 58 14.84 12.53 3.15
CA ALA A 58 13.65 11.86 3.66
C ALA A 58 13.81 10.33 3.72
N PHE A 59 14.61 9.75 2.83
CA PHE A 59 14.91 8.31 2.81
C PHE A 59 15.97 7.88 3.83
N ASP A 60 16.62 8.81 4.52
CA ASP A 60 17.66 8.51 5.51
C ASP A 60 17.07 8.42 6.90
N LEU A 61 16.71 7.22 7.32
CA LEU A 61 16.15 6.94 8.65
C LEU A 61 17.17 7.14 9.78
N SER A 62 18.48 7.21 9.49
CA SER A 62 19.50 7.50 10.50
C SER A 62 19.40 8.93 11.05
N LEU A 63 18.68 9.80 10.35
CA LEU A 63 18.39 11.16 10.80
C LEU A 63 17.23 11.25 11.80
N GLU A 64 16.50 10.16 12.02
CA GLU A 64 15.42 10.13 13.01
C GLU A 64 15.95 9.92 14.43
N PRO A 65 15.37 10.61 15.43
CA PRO A 65 15.63 10.32 16.82
C PRO A 65 15.29 8.85 17.15
N LYS A 66 16.09 8.25 18.03
CA LYS A 66 15.87 6.83 18.45
C LYS A 66 14.46 6.62 19.03
N GLU A 67 13.94 7.61 19.73
CA GLU A 67 12.60 7.60 20.31
C GLU A 67 11.51 7.58 19.23
N SER A 68 11.72 8.27 18.12
CA SER A 68 10.82 8.21 16.96
C SER A 68 10.83 6.82 16.31
N LEU A 69 12.02 6.27 16.09
CA LEU A 69 12.17 4.91 15.57
C LEU A 69 11.48 3.88 16.47
N ALA A 70 11.70 3.95 17.78
CA ALA A 70 11.14 3.01 18.75
C ALA A 70 9.61 2.98 18.79
N ARG A 71 8.94 4.03 18.32
CA ARG A 71 7.47 4.06 18.25
C ARG A 71 6.89 3.28 17.05
N TYR A 72 7.71 3.06 16.01
CA TYR A 72 7.29 2.37 14.78
C TYR A 72 7.74 0.92 14.72
N VAL A 73 8.67 0.51 15.54
CA VAL A 73 9.24 -0.83 15.51
C VAL A 73 9.10 -1.51 16.88
N PRO A 74 9.02 -2.84 16.92
CA PRO A 74 8.92 -3.56 18.18
C PRO A 74 10.21 -3.38 19.03
N PRO A 75 10.11 -3.52 20.37
CA PRO A 75 11.27 -3.50 21.24
C PRO A 75 12.33 -4.50 20.80
N GLY A 76 13.59 -4.07 20.78
CA GLY A 76 14.71 -4.94 20.37
C GLY A 76 14.91 -5.09 18.87
N PHE A 77 14.15 -4.38 18.05
CA PHE A 77 14.34 -4.37 16.60
C PHE A 77 15.75 -3.90 16.22
N ASP A 78 16.41 -4.67 15.36
CA ASP A 78 17.78 -4.37 14.90
C ASP A 78 17.78 -4.00 13.42
N LEU A 79 18.06 -2.74 13.11
CA LEU A 79 18.18 -2.23 11.75
C LEU A 79 19.20 -2.99 10.88
N ASN A 80 20.21 -3.61 11.49
CA ASN A 80 21.22 -4.37 10.76
C ASN A 80 20.72 -5.74 10.27
N LYS A 81 19.60 -6.21 10.83
CA LYS A 81 18.99 -7.50 10.48
C LYS A 81 17.84 -7.38 9.48
N LEU A 82 17.64 -6.23 8.84
CA LEU A 82 16.55 -6.00 7.88
C LEU A 82 16.40 -7.07 6.79
N ASN A 83 17.51 -7.68 6.37
CA ASN A 83 17.50 -8.70 5.32
C ASN A 83 17.30 -10.13 5.84
N SER A 84 17.21 -10.33 7.14
CA SER A 84 17.10 -11.66 7.77
C SER A 84 15.67 -12.03 8.17
N ALA A 85 14.70 -11.17 7.90
CA ALA A 85 13.30 -11.42 8.25
C ALA A 85 12.80 -12.72 7.60
N ARG A 86 12.37 -13.65 8.42
CA ARG A 86 11.73 -14.90 8.01
C ARG A 86 10.33 -14.94 8.56
N ILE A 87 9.42 -15.40 7.72
CA ILE A 87 8.09 -15.77 8.17
C ILE A 87 8.15 -17.23 8.55
N THR A 88 7.72 -17.53 9.76
CA THR A 88 7.70 -18.89 10.25
C THR A 88 6.60 -19.71 9.59
N ARG A 89 6.76 -21.03 9.55
CA ARG A 89 5.80 -21.95 8.92
C ARG A 89 4.39 -21.90 9.52
N ASP A 90 4.28 -21.51 10.78
CA ASP A 90 3.01 -21.37 11.49
C ASP A 90 2.31 -20.03 11.22
N GLY A 91 2.91 -19.18 10.38
CA GLY A 91 2.36 -17.87 10.02
C GLY A 91 2.60 -16.79 11.09
N SER A 92 3.42 -17.05 12.10
CA SER A 92 3.87 -16.01 13.01
C SER A 92 4.91 -15.12 12.31
N TYR A 93 4.86 -13.83 12.62
CA TYR A 93 5.84 -12.87 12.12
C TYR A 93 6.96 -12.75 13.14
N GLU A 94 8.18 -12.85 12.66
CA GLU A 94 9.33 -12.44 13.46
C GLU A 94 9.27 -10.90 13.65
N ASP A 95 9.76 -10.43 14.79
CA ASP A 95 9.82 -9.00 15.12
C ASP A 95 10.47 -8.14 14.03
N GLN A 96 11.42 -8.73 13.29
CA GLN A 96 12.06 -8.06 12.17
C GLN A 96 11.10 -7.75 11.00
N THR A 97 10.14 -8.63 10.72
CA THR A 97 9.12 -8.39 9.68
C THR A 97 8.16 -7.27 10.11
N ILE A 98 7.73 -7.30 11.37
CA ILE A 98 6.90 -6.24 11.95
C ILE A 98 7.63 -4.90 11.87
N GLY A 99 8.90 -4.87 12.25
CA GLY A 99 9.71 -3.67 12.22
C GLY A 99 9.91 -3.10 10.80
N ARG A 100 10.01 -3.93 9.78
CA ARG A 100 10.12 -3.49 8.38
C ARG A 100 8.88 -2.73 7.93
N PHE A 101 7.69 -3.23 8.23
CA PHE A 101 6.45 -2.51 7.93
C PHE A 101 6.39 -1.18 8.70
N GLY A 102 6.75 -1.18 9.98
CA GLY A 102 6.83 0.02 10.80
C GLY A 102 7.82 1.06 10.24
N LEU A 103 8.99 0.63 9.77
CA LEU A 103 9.94 1.52 9.08
C LEU A 103 9.35 2.08 7.78
N GLY A 104 8.55 1.31 7.06
CA GLY A 104 7.79 1.77 5.89
C GLY A 104 6.82 2.88 6.26
N CYS A 105 6.07 2.74 7.36
CA CYS A 105 5.18 3.78 7.88
C CYS A 105 5.95 5.04 8.33
N LEU A 106 7.08 4.88 9.01
CA LEU A 106 7.94 6.00 9.38
C LEU A 106 8.49 6.73 8.13
N LEU A 107 8.91 5.97 7.13
CA LEU A 107 9.37 6.53 5.87
C LEU A 107 8.23 7.27 5.15
N ALA A 108 7.01 6.74 5.18
CA ALA A 108 5.83 7.41 4.63
C ALA A 108 5.58 8.77 5.32
N ARG A 109 5.69 8.84 6.64
CA ARG A 109 5.61 10.12 7.36
C ARG A 109 6.66 11.12 6.86
N ARG A 110 7.92 10.72 6.76
CA ARG A 110 9.03 11.58 6.29
C ARG A 110 8.85 12.04 4.85
N LEU A 111 8.38 11.15 3.99
CA LEU A 111 8.09 11.48 2.59
C LEU A 111 6.92 12.47 2.47
N THR A 112 5.90 12.33 3.32
CA THR A 112 4.78 13.28 3.40
C THR A 112 5.29 14.66 3.83
N GLU A 113 6.15 14.74 4.85
CA GLU A 113 6.81 15.99 5.28
C GLU A 113 7.65 16.61 4.15
N ALA A 114 8.28 15.79 3.33
CA ALA A 114 9.05 16.22 2.16
C ALA A 114 8.19 16.62 0.95
N GLY A 115 6.86 16.48 1.04
CA GLY A 115 5.92 16.88 0.00
C GLY A 115 5.61 15.79 -1.05
N ALA A 116 5.90 14.52 -0.76
CA ALA A 116 5.46 13.42 -1.62
C ALA A 116 3.92 13.37 -1.66
N ARG A 117 3.36 13.17 -2.86
CA ARG A 117 1.91 13.25 -3.08
C ARG A 117 1.22 11.90 -3.11
N PHE A 118 1.97 10.84 -3.40
CA PHE A 118 1.50 9.46 -3.37
C PHE A 118 2.60 8.59 -2.77
N ILE A 119 2.23 7.81 -1.77
CA ILE A 119 3.13 6.90 -1.06
C ILE A 119 2.37 5.61 -0.87
N GLU A 120 2.99 4.50 -1.24
CA GLU A 120 2.47 3.18 -1.00
C GLU A 120 3.38 2.46 0.00
N VAL A 121 2.77 1.89 1.03
CA VAL A 121 3.44 1.03 2.02
C VAL A 121 2.75 -0.32 1.96
N THR A 122 3.46 -1.32 1.49
CA THR A 122 2.93 -2.68 1.39
C THR A 122 3.54 -3.58 2.47
N SER A 123 2.74 -4.50 2.99
CA SER A 123 3.30 -5.69 3.63
C SER A 123 3.76 -6.66 2.54
N GLU A 124 4.83 -7.42 2.82
CA GLU A 124 5.36 -8.36 1.84
C GLU A 124 4.31 -9.39 1.44
N TYR A 125 4.14 -9.58 0.13
CA TYR A 125 3.41 -10.71 -0.42
C TYR A 125 4.32 -11.94 -0.46
N ILE A 126 3.89 -12.99 0.21
CA ILE A 126 4.50 -14.31 0.11
C ILE A 126 3.34 -15.28 -0.09
N PRO A 127 3.31 -16.02 -1.22
CA PRO A 127 2.23 -16.96 -1.51
C PRO A 127 2.01 -17.95 -0.36
N PHE A 128 0.76 -18.17 0.01
CA PHE A 128 0.31 -19.06 1.09
C PHE A 128 0.77 -18.62 2.50
N LEU A 129 1.31 -17.44 2.63
CA LEU A 129 1.75 -16.87 3.91
C LEU A 129 1.18 -15.46 4.11
N ASN A 130 1.36 -14.90 5.27
CA ASN A 130 0.89 -13.55 5.62
C ASN A 130 -0.62 -13.39 5.42
N TRP A 131 -1.00 -12.43 4.60
CA TRP A 131 -2.39 -12.13 4.26
C TRP A 131 -3.00 -13.14 3.29
N ASP A 132 -2.18 -13.92 2.60
CA ASP A 132 -2.64 -14.97 1.69
C ASP A 132 -3.00 -16.25 2.47
N THR A 133 -4.00 -16.15 3.33
CA THR A 133 -4.43 -17.23 4.20
C THR A 133 -5.19 -18.29 3.41
N HIS A 134 -4.73 -19.54 3.51
CA HIS A 134 -5.32 -20.69 2.86
C HIS A 134 -5.76 -21.76 3.84
N GLU A 135 -5.45 -21.59 5.11
CA GLU A 135 -5.84 -22.44 6.24
C GLU A 135 -5.76 -21.63 7.53
N ASN A 136 -6.56 -21.94 8.53
CA ASN A 136 -6.56 -21.27 9.83
C ASN A 136 -6.57 -19.73 9.74
N GLY A 137 -7.35 -19.18 8.81
CA GLY A 137 -7.29 -17.78 8.43
C GLY A 137 -7.44 -16.81 9.59
N HIS A 138 -8.46 -17.01 10.45
CA HIS A 138 -8.68 -16.11 11.58
C HIS A 138 -7.57 -16.16 12.63
N LYS A 139 -6.96 -17.32 12.86
CA LYS A 139 -5.82 -17.45 13.78
C LYS A 139 -4.59 -16.75 13.20
N ARG A 140 -4.30 -17.02 11.92
CA ARG A 140 -3.11 -16.47 11.24
C ARG A 140 -3.20 -14.96 11.06
N ILE A 141 -4.37 -14.42 10.71
CA ILE A 141 -4.57 -12.99 10.51
C ILE A 141 -4.37 -12.17 11.80
N THR A 142 -4.43 -12.79 12.97
CA THR A 142 -4.14 -12.12 14.24
C THR A 142 -2.70 -11.58 14.27
N ALA A 143 -1.73 -12.37 13.82
CA ALA A 143 -0.34 -11.93 13.71
C ALA A 143 -0.18 -10.84 12.63
N SER A 144 -0.85 -11.00 11.49
CA SER A 144 -0.84 -9.98 10.43
C SER A 144 -1.42 -8.63 10.89
N LYS A 145 -2.52 -8.67 11.65
CA LYS A 145 -3.10 -7.44 12.24
C LYS A 145 -2.16 -6.79 13.24
N ALA A 146 -1.53 -7.56 14.10
CA ALA A 146 -0.57 -7.04 15.07
C ALA A 146 0.64 -6.36 14.38
N MET A 147 1.02 -6.84 13.20
CA MET A 147 2.10 -6.23 12.40
C MET A 147 1.77 -4.81 11.94
N ILE A 148 0.52 -4.54 11.56
CA ILE A 148 0.13 -3.26 10.96
C ILE A 148 -0.48 -2.27 11.94
N ASP A 149 -1.07 -2.73 13.04
CA ASP A 149 -1.88 -1.92 13.94
C ASP A 149 -1.11 -0.75 14.56
N ALA A 150 -0.08 -1.05 15.35
CA ALA A 150 0.70 -0.03 16.02
C ALA A 150 1.42 0.95 15.08
N PRO A 151 2.10 0.48 13.99
CA PRO A 151 2.73 1.40 13.04
C PRO A 151 1.76 2.34 12.32
N ILE A 152 0.57 1.86 11.95
CA ILE A 152 -0.45 2.71 11.30
C ILE A 152 -1.00 3.72 12.30
N ALA A 153 -1.31 3.30 13.52
CA ALA A 153 -1.76 4.20 14.58
C ALA A 153 -0.71 5.29 14.84
N GLN A 154 0.58 4.93 14.94
CA GLN A 154 1.65 5.90 15.13
C GLN A 154 1.79 6.86 13.95
N LEU A 155 1.64 6.37 12.71
CA LEU A 155 1.65 7.23 11.52
C LEU A 155 0.54 8.30 11.59
N ILE A 156 -0.68 7.88 11.95
CA ILE A 156 -1.83 8.79 12.08
C ILE A 156 -1.56 9.85 13.14
N LEU A 157 -1.11 9.44 14.34
CA LEU A 157 -0.79 10.34 15.45
C LEU A 157 0.33 11.31 15.08
N ASP A 158 1.36 10.84 14.41
CA ASP A 158 2.48 11.67 13.98
C ASP A 158 2.06 12.70 12.92
N LEU A 159 1.20 12.33 11.97
CA LEU A 159 0.67 13.27 10.97
C LEU A 159 -0.29 14.28 11.61
N GLU A 160 -1.11 13.87 12.57
CA GLU A 160 -2.00 14.75 13.31
C GLU A 160 -1.19 15.77 14.12
N ALA A 161 -0.20 15.33 14.90
CA ALA A 161 0.67 16.19 15.68
C ALA A 161 1.45 17.22 14.85
N ARG A 162 1.67 16.93 13.56
CA ARG A 162 2.36 17.83 12.62
C ARG A 162 1.41 18.70 11.79
N GLY A 163 0.10 18.61 12.03
CA GLY A 163 -0.89 19.34 11.23
C GLY A 163 -0.94 18.89 9.75
N LEU A 164 -0.55 17.66 9.48
CA LEU A 164 -0.52 17.11 8.12
C LEU A 164 -1.71 16.18 7.84
N LEU A 165 -2.37 15.63 8.87
CA LEU A 165 -3.42 14.62 8.70
C LEU A 165 -4.61 15.15 7.91
N ASP A 166 -5.01 16.40 8.11
CA ASP A 166 -6.15 16.99 7.37
C ASP A 166 -5.89 17.12 5.86
N ARG A 167 -4.61 17.12 5.47
CA ARG A 167 -4.17 17.20 4.06
C ARG A 167 -3.61 15.89 3.53
N THR A 168 -3.70 14.82 4.30
CA THR A 168 -3.17 13.50 3.94
C THR A 168 -4.25 12.47 4.13
N LEU A 169 -4.74 11.91 3.04
CA LEU A 169 -5.63 10.77 3.09
C LEU A 169 -4.82 9.49 3.23
N ILE A 170 -5.03 8.75 4.31
CA ILE A 170 -4.49 7.41 4.50
C ILE A 170 -5.60 6.43 4.12
N VAL A 171 -5.29 5.52 3.21
CA VAL A 171 -6.19 4.44 2.76
C VAL A 171 -5.58 3.11 3.18
N LEU A 172 -6.29 2.35 4.01
CA LEU A 172 -5.93 0.98 4.33
C LEU A 172 -6.92 0.05 3.62
N ALA A 173 -6.43 -0.70 2.68
CA ALA A 173 -7.22 -1.58 1.82
C ALA A 173 -6.45 -2.86 1.49
N SER A 174 -7.20 -3.87 1.06
CA SER A 174 -6.68 -5.06 0.40
C SER A 174 -7.44 -5.28 -0.91
N GLU A 175 -6.95 -6.19 -1.74
CA GLU A 175 -7.50 -6.46 -3.06
C GLU A 175 -8.86 -7.16 -3.02
N PHE A 176 -9.09 -8.01 -2.01
CA PHE A 176 -10.34 -8.73 -1.75
C PHE A 176 -10.39 -9.20 -0.30
N SER A 177 -11.52 -9.70 0.13
CA SER A 177 -11.66 -10.38 1.42
C SER A 177 -11.64 -11.91 1.27
N ARG A 178 -11.76 -12.61 2.39
CA ARG A 178 -11.89 -14.07 2.44
C ARG A 178 -13.32 -14.42 2.84
N ASP A 179 -13.84 -15.51 2.28
CA ASP A 179 -15.17 -15.97 2.66
C ASP A 179 -15.16 -16.62 4.07
N MET A 180 -16.37 -16.85 4.60
CA MET A 180 -16.56 -17.46 5.91
C MET A 180 -16.76 -18.98 5.81
N MET A 181 -16.21 -19.62 4.78
CA MET A 181 -16.30 -21.07 4.65
C MET A 181 -15.31 -21.78 5.57
N ILE A 182 -15.70 -22.93 6.06
CA ILE A 182 -14.87 -23.81 6.87
C ILE A 182 -14.19 -24.84 5.99
N GLU A 183 -12.96 -25.18 6.30
CA GLU A 183 -12.33 -26.40 5.80
C GLU A 183 -12.77 -27.58 6.64
N GLY A 184 -13.07 -28.70 5.97
CA GLY A 184 -13.76 -29.84 6.57
C GLY A 184 -12.96 -30.68 7.55
N LYS A 185 -11.69 -30.36 7.81
CA LYS A 185 -10.83 -31.08 8.76
C LYS A 185 -9.80 -30.13 9.33
N ASP A 186 -9.52 -30.24 10.61
CA ASP A 186 -8.46 -29.50 11.30
C ASP A 186 -7.05 -29.73 10.74
N THR A 187 -6.88 -30.82 9.99
CA THR A 187 -5.65 -31.18 9.26
C THR A 187 -5.76 -30.98 7.75
N ALA A 188 -6.89 -30.45 7.25
CA ALA A 188 -7.17 -30.43 5.84
C ALA A 188 -6.26 -29.45 5.11
N ARG A 189 -5.53 -29.99 4.18
CA ARG A 189 -5.03 -29.23 3.06
C ARG A 189 -6.22 -28.80 2.20
N LEU A 190 -6.15 -27.65 1.59
CA LEU A 190 -7.03 -26.97 0.61
C LEU A 190 -8.08 -27.78 -0.19
N ARG A 191 -8.16 -29.08 -0.07
CA ARG A 191 -8.94 -29.96 -0.96
C ARG A 191 -10.38 -30.20 -0.51
N ASP A 192 -10.66 -30.04 0.76
CA ASP A 192 -11.94 -30.44 1.34
C ASP A 192 -12.68 -29.25 1.92
N GLN A 193 -13.36 -28.49 1.07
CA GLN A 193 -14.30 -27.49 1.55
C GLN A 193 -15.52 -28.19 2.15
N ALA A 194 -15.67 -28.09 3.46
CA ALA A 194 -16.85 -28.61 4.14
C ALA A 194 -18.03 -27.66 4.05
N LYS A 195 -19.20 -28.21 4.26
CA LYS A 195 -20.38 -27.43 4.60
C LYS A 195 -20.08 -26.64 5.86
N VAL A 196 -20.31 -25.34 5.78
CA VAL A 196 -20.17 -24.45 6.94
C VAL A 196 -21.32 -24.76 7.89
N PRO A 197 -21.06 -25.13 9.16
CA PRO A 197 -22.11 -25.28 10.14
C PRO A 197 -22.83 -23.95 10.41
N ASP A 198 -24.05 -23.99 10.87
CA ASP A 198 -24.85 -22.80 11.17
C ASP A 198 -24.27 -21.97 12.35
N LYS A 199 -23.47 -22.61 13.18
CA LYS A 199 -22.75 -21.96 14.27
C LYS A 199 -21.25 -22.07 14.08
N ILE A 200 -20.55 -20.98 14.35
CA ILE A 200 -19.10 -20.96 14.46
C ILE A 200 -18.73 -21.63 15.77
N GLU A 201 -18.10 -22.79 15.70
CA GLU A 201 -17.62 -23.52 16.88
C GLU A 201 -16.19 -23.09 17.24
N ASP A 202 -15.30 -23.07 16.26
CA ASP A 202 -13.91 -22.65 16.44
C ASP A 202 -13.49 -21.67 15.33
N PRO A 203 -13.13 -20.42 15.68
CA PRO A 203 -12.71 -19.41 14.70
C PRO A 203 -11.49 -19.81 13.87
N GLN A 204 -10.66 -20.76 14.32
CA GLN A 204 -9.48 -21.20 13.56
C GLN A 204 -9.86 -21.81 12.21
N PHE A 205 -11.05 -22.36 12.05
CA PHE A 205 -11.51 -22.99 10.82
C PHE A 205 -12.15 -22.02 9.84
N TYR A 206 -12.21 -20.73 10.15
CA TYR A 206 -12.84 -19.72 9.31
C TYR A 206 -11.82 -18.81 8.64
N GLY A 207 -12.29 -18.04 7.66
CA GLY A 207 -11.47 -17.10 6.91
C GLY A 207 -10.49 -17.81 6.01
N MET A 208 -10.97 -18.84 5.33
CA MET A 208 -10.15 -19.74 4.55
C MET A 208 -9.77 -19.17 3.19
N HIS A 209 -9.54 -19.95 2.22
CA HIS A 209 -8.76 -19.62 1.04
C HIS A 209 -9.56 -19.09 -0.17
N ARG A 210 -10.87 -18.98 -0.07
CA ARG A 210 -11.64 -18.40 -1.18
C ARG A 210 -11.50 -16.88 -1.21
N HIS A 211 -11.14 -16.38 -2.37
CA HIS A 211 -11.23 -14.96 -2.66
C HIS A 211 -12.70 -14.55 -2.68
N PHE A 212 -13.05 -13.60 -1.85
CA PHE A 212 -14.41 -13.10 -1.75
C PHE A 212 -14.43 -11.65 -2.19
N THR A 213 -15.11 -11.39 -3.31
CA THR A 213 -15.13 -10.08 -3.97
C THR A 213 -16.46 -9.34 -3.83
N ASP A 214 -17.47 -9.99 -3.23
CA ASP A 214 -18.80 -9.40 -3.07
C ASP A 214 -18.89 -8.43 -1.88
N ALA A 215 -17.92 -8.44 -1.00
CA ALA A 215 -17.76 -7.44 0.06
C ALA A 215 -16.33 -7.42 0.58
N GLY A 216 -15.90 -6.25 1.03
CA GLY A 216 -14.62 -6.00 1.67
C GLY A 216 -14.73 -4.73 2.51
N SER A 217 -13.69 -4.44 3.28
CA SER A 217 -13.64 -3.24 4.11
C SER A 217 -12.44 -2.39 3.73
N VAL A 218 -12.65 -1.07 3.66
CA VAL A 218 -11.61 -0.08 3.46
C VAL A 218 -11.68 0.92 4.61
N LEU A 219 -10.54 1.26 5.19
CA LEU A 219 -10.44 2.29 6.22
C LEU A 219 -9.81 3.55 5.62
N LEU A 220 -10.40 4.69 5.94
CA LEU A 220 -9.96 6.01 5.49
C LEU A 220 -9.68 6.89 6.70
N PHE A 221 -8.50 7.53 6.73
CA PHE A 221 -8.12 8.43 7.82
C PHE A 221 -7.59 9.75 7.25
N GLY A 222 -7.95 10.86 7.89
CA GLY A 222 -7.49 12.19 7.46
C GLY A 222 -8.09 12.65 6.13
N GLY A 223 -7.42 13.59 5.44
CA GLY A 223 -7.80 14.06 4.12
C GLY A 223 -9.23 14.60 4.01
N GLY A 224 -9.79 15.17 5.10
CA GLY A 224 -11.16 15.68 5.13
C GLY A 224 -12.25 14.61 5.28
N MET A 225 -11.89 13.38 5.64
CA MET A 225 -12.86 12.31 5.90
C MET A 225 -13.55 12.50 7.27
N LYS A 226 -14.83 12.14 7.35
CA LYS A 226 -15.58 12.10 8.62
C LYS A 226 -14.94 11.11 9.59
N LYS A 227 -14.75 11.55 10.83
CA LYS A 227 -14.23 10.69 11.90
C LYS A 227 -15.34 9.80 12.47
N GLY A 228 -15.03 8.53 12.74
CA GLY A 228 -15.96 7.59 13.38
C GLY A 228 -17.21 7.29 12.56
N TYR A 229 -17.15 7.44 11.24
CA TYR A 229 -18.29 7.24 10.35
C TYR A 229 -18.18 5.89 9.64
N LEU A 230 -19.27 5.11 9.73
CA LEU A 230 -19.42 3.84 9.03
C LEU A 230 -20.32 4.03 7.81
N TYR A 231 -19.83 3.72 6.64
CA TYR A 231 -20.55 3.75 5.37
C TYR A 231 -20.70 2.35 4.80
N GLY A 232 -21.93 2.00 4.45
CA GLY A 232 -22.24 0.67 3.94
C GLY A 232 -22.54 -0.36 5.04
N GLN A 233 -23.10 -1.47 4.61
CA GLN A 233 -23.46 -2.58 5.50
C GLN A 233 -23.45 -3.88 4.72
N THR A 234 -22.93 -4.93 5.33
CA THR A 234 -23.03 -6.30 4.84
C THR A 234 -24.20 -7.03 5.50
N ALA A 235 -24.71 -8.07 4.84
CA ALA A 235 -25.70 -8.95 5.42
C ALA A 235 -25.12 -9.74 6.61
N ASP A 236 -25.96 -10.05 7.58
CA ASP A 236 -25.60 -10.91 8.70
C ASP A 236 -25.57 -12.39 8.29
N GLU A 237 -26.32 -12.73 7.22
CA GLU A 237 -26.32 -14.08 6.65
C GLU A 237 -25.19 -14.23 5.66
N ARG A 238 -24.66 -15.44 5.59
CA ARG A 238 -23.66 -15.82 4.59
C ARG A 238 -24.23 -15.76 3.16
N PRO A 239 -23.41 -15.32 2.21
CA PRO A 239 -21.97 -15.03 2.24
C PRO A 239 -21.61 -13.60 2.67
N CYS A 240 -22.44 -12.89 3.42
CA CYS A 240 -22.17 -11.53 3.94
C CYS A 240 -21.96 -10.48 2.83
N LYS A 241 -22.80 -10.55 1.81
CA LYS A 241 -22.76 -9.57 0.70
C LYS A 241 -23.11 -8.18 1.15
N SER A 242 -22.62 -7.17 0.47
CA SER A 242 -23.03 -5.79 0.70
C SER A 242 -24.51 -5.59 0.37
N ILE A 243 -25.31 -5.08 1.34
CA ILE A 243 -26.77 -4.91 1.21
C ILE A 243 -27.21 -3.46 1.33
N LYS A 244 -26.36 -2.57 1.85
CA LYS A 244 -26.66 -1.15 1.98
C LYS A 244 -25.46 -0.33 1.54
N ASN A 245 -25.70 0.70 0.73
CA ASN A 245 -24.67 1.60 0.21
C ASN A 245 -23.45 0.84 -0.32
N PRO A 246 -23.61 -0.08 -1.29
CA PRO A 246 -22.48 -0.81 -1.84
C PRO A 246 -21.53 0.18 -2.52
N VAL A 247 -20.23 -0.04 -2.34
CA VAL A 247 -19.18 0.76 -2.96
C VAL A 247 -18.49 -0.08 -4.01
N ILE A 248 -18.54 0.35 -5.24
CA ILE A 248 -17.73 -0.23 -6.31
C ILE A 248 -16.34 0.41 -6.34
N ILE A 249 -15.37 -0.29 -6.90
CA ILE A 249 -13.98 0.16 -6.89
C ILE A 249 -13.78 1.50 -7.62
N GLU A 250 -14.56 1.74 -8.69
CA GLU A 250 -14.53 2.99 -9.43
C GLU A 250 -14.95 4.18 -8.57
N ASP A 251 -15.95 4.01 -7.69
CA ASP A 251 -16.42 5.04 -6.78
C ASP A 251 -15.42 5.29 -5.64
N LEU A 252 -14.75 4.24 -5.15
CA LEU A 252 -13.65 4.38 -4.22
C LEU A 252 -12.50 5.19 -4.82
N HIS A 253 -12.07 4.87 -6.05
CA HIS A 253 -11.06 5.64 -6.76
C HIS A 253 -11.49 7.09 -6.96
N ALA A 254 -12.74 7.32 -7.39
CA ALA A 254 -13.28 8.65 -7.55
C ALA A 254 -13.27 9.45 -6.24
N THR A 255 -13.55 8.78 -5.12
CA THR A 255 -13.51 9.38 -3.79
C THR A 255 -12.08 9.79 -3.40
N ILE A 256 -11.10 8.93 -3.65
CA ILE A 256 -9.68 9.22 -3.41
C ILE A 256 -9.22 10.41 -4.27
N TYR A 257 -9.51 10.42 -5.57
CA TYR A 257 -9.17 11.54 -6.44
C TYR A 257 -9.87 12.83 -6.02
N ARG A 258 -11.13 12.75 -5.60
CA ARG A 258 -11.85 13.90 -5.08
C ARG A 258 -11.18 14.48 -3.84
N ALA A 259 -10.73 13.64 -2.90
CA ALA A 259 -9.97 14.08 -1.73
C ALA A 259 -8.67 14.80 -2.11
N MET A 260 -8.04 14.41 -3.21
CA MET A 260 -6.85 15.05 -3.76
C MET A 260 -7.17 16.34 -4.56
N GLY A 261 -8.43 16.74 -4.69
CA GLY A 261 -8.84 17.87 -5.51
C GLY A 261 -8.80 17.62 -7.02
N ILE A 262 -8.72 16.36 -7.44
CA ILE A 262 -8.67 15.95 -8.84
C ILE A 262 -10.07 15.51 -9.28
N SER A 263 -10.54 15.99 -10.41
CA SER A 263 -11.80 15.52 -10.98
C SER A 263 -11.69 14.03 -11.34
N PRO A 264 -12.66 13.19 -10.94
CA PRO A 264 -12.69 11.78 -11.37
C PRO A 264 -12.77 11.59 -12.89
N ARG A 265 -13.23 12.62 -13.59
CA ARG A 265 -13.31 12.65 -15.07
C ARG A 265 -12.06 13.24 -15.71
N HIS A 266 -11.04 13.57 -14.93
CA HIS A 266 -9.79 14.06 -15.51
C HIS A 266 -9.16 12.98 -16.37
N ALA A 267 -8.68 13.38 -17.54
CA ALA A 267 -8.00 12.51 -18.47
C ALA A 267 -6.71 13.16 -18.97
N TYR A 268 -5.74 12.32 -19.27
CA TYR A 268 -4.56 12.69 -20.06
C TYR A 268 -4.73 12.15 -21.46
N GLU A 269 -4.43 12.95 -22.46
CA GLU A 269 -4.40 12.49 -23.83
C GLU A 269 -3.00 11.97 -24.16
N ILE A 270 -2.91 10.70 -24.54
CA ILE A 270 -1.67 10.04 -24.94
C ILE A 270 -1.94 9.37 -26.29
N GLU A 271 -1.19 9.76 -27.32
CA GLU A 271 -1.34 9.20 -28.67
C GLU A 271 -2.80 9.24 -29.18
N GLN A 272 -3.48 10.38 -28.96
CA GLN A 272 -4.87 10.61 -29.33
C GLN A 272 -5.89 9.70 -28.62
N ARG A 273 -5.52 9.17 -27.45
CA ARG A 273 -6.40 8.36 -26.61
C ARG A 273 -6.52 9.00 -25.22
N PRO A 274 -7.73 9.17 -24.69
CA PRO A 274 -7.91 9.65 -23.34
C PRO A 274 -7.63 8.51 -22.33
N PHE A 275 -6.80 8.80 -21.33
CA PHE A 275 -6.57 7.97 -20.16
C PHE A 275 -7.16 8.65 -18.94
N TYR A 276 -8.33 8.21 -18.55
CA TYR A 276 -9.02 8.76 -17.39
C TYR A 276 -8.39 8.28 -16.07
N VAL A 277 -8.47 9.11 -15.04
CA VAL A 277 -8.00 8.75 -13.69
C VAL A 277 -8.89 7.71 -13.01
N THR A 278 -10.16 7.60 -13.42
CA THR A 278 -11.04 6.48 -13.06
C THR A 278 -11.41 5.71 -14.32
N ARG A 279 -11.91 4.49 -14.17
CA ARG A 279 -12.31 3.69 -15.31
C ARG A 279 -13.33 4.45 -16.17
N ASP A 280 -12.95 4.77 -17.40
CA ASP A 280 -13.76 5.51 -18.38
C ASP A 280 -14.36 6.84 -17.85
N GLY A 281 -13.77 7.42 -16.80
CA GLY A 281 -14.26 8.63 -16.18
C GLY A 281 -15.61 8.50 -15.46
N GLN A 282 -16.06 7.28 -15.14
CA GLN A 282 -17.43 7.01 -14.67
C GLN A 282 -17.58 6.98 -13.15
N GLY A 283 -16.50 6.83 -12.37
CA GLY A 283 -16.56 6.75 -10.92
C GLY A 283 -17.24 7.99 -10.29
N LYS A 284 -18.06 7.77 -9.27
CA LYS A 284 -18.77 8.81 -8.52
C LYS A 284 -18.21 8.91 -7.10
N PRO A 285 -17.68 10.07 -6.69
CA PRO A 285 -17.21 10.24 -5.31
C PRO A 285 -18.33 10.06 -4.32
N ILE A 286 -18.05 9.36 -3.23
CA ILE A 286 -18.98 9.15 -2.14
C ILE A 286 -18.91 10.38 -1.21
N MET A 287 -19.75 11.36 -1.50
CA MET A 287 -19.72 12.67 -0.81
C MET A 287 -20.05 12.56 0.68
N ASP A 288 -20.82 11.55 1.10
CA ASP A 288 -21.18 11.32 2.49
C ASP A 288 -19.97 11.01 3.40
N LEU A 289 -18.82 10.63 2.82
CA LEU A 289 -17.60 10.37 3.58
C LEU A 289 -16.84 11.63 3.98
N PHE A 290 -17.11 12.77 3.31
CA PHE A 290 -16.41 14.04 3.59
C PHE A 290 -17.07 14.81 4.74
N ALA A 291 -16.22 15.47 5.57
CA ALA A 291 -16.65 16.31 6.69
C ALA A 291 -17.24 17.64 6.25
#